data_7e0201523eef6c05a7a59a2f0d7d46e5
#
_entry.id   7e0201523eef6c05a7a59a2f0d7d46e5
#
_cell.length_a   1.000
_cell.length_b   1.000
_cell.length_c   1.000
_cell.angle_alpha   90.00
_cell.angle_beta   90.00
_cell.angle_gamma   90.00
#
_symmetry.space_group_name_H-M   'P 1'
#
loop_
_entity.id
_entity.type
_entity.pdbx_description
1 polymer ?
#
loop_
_entity_poly.entity_id
_entity_poly.type
_entity_poly.pdbx_seq_one_letter_code
_entity_poly.pdbx_strand_id
1 'polypeptide(L)'
;NEKEHAKLWFKALGELGDTAENLLHAAEGENAEWTDMYDRMAREADEEGFHELAEQFRGVAAIEKAHEERYRKLLSNVEAMQVFEKSGVTMWECRNCGHLVVGTKAPEVCPVCKHPQAFFEVRAENY
;
A
#
# COMPACT_ATOMS: atom_id res chain seq x y z
N ASN A 1 8.07 -4.45 20.30
CA ASN A 1 7.07 -4.77 21.35
C ASN A 1 5.83 -3.85 21.22
N GLU A 2 6.00 -2.52 21.16
CA GLU A 2 4.87 -1.57 21.09
C GLU A 2 3.97 -1.78 19.87
N LYS A 3 4.52 -2.16 18.73
CA LYS A 3 3.72 -2.53 17.54
C LYS A 3 2.75 -3.68 17.82
N GLU A 4 3.15 -4.69 18.60
CA GLU A 4 2.29 -5.81 18.96
C GLU A 4 1.24 -5.38 19.99
N HIS A 5 1.59 -4.51 20.94
CA HIS A 5 0.64 -3.92 21.88
C HIS A 5 -0.43 -3.11 21.12
N ALA A 6 -0.02 -2.23 20.21
CA ALA A 6 -0.94 -1.46 19.36
C ALA A 6 -1.89 -2.38 18.58
N LYS A 7 -1.39 -3.47 18.00
CA LYS A 7 -2.21 -4.45 17.28
C LYS A 7 -3.23 -5.14 18.20
N LEU A 8 -2.87 -5.47 19.45
CA LEU A 8 -3.81 -6.04 20.43
C LEU A 8 -4.98 -5.09 20.70
N TRP A 9 -4.69 -3.81 20.95
CA TRP A 9 -5.71 -2.80 21.19
C TRP A 9 -6.56 -2.52 19.96
N PHE A 10 -5.96 -2.47 18.79
CA PHE A 10 -6.66 -2.28 17.52
C PHE A 10 -7.66 -3.42 17.25
N LYS A 11 -7.25 -4.66 17.53
CA LYS A 11 -8.14 -5.83 17.48
C LYS A 11 -9.27 -5.75 18.51
N ALA A 12 -8.97 -5.34 19.74
CA ALA A 12 -9.96 -5.22 20.80
C ALA A 12 -11.04 -4.17 20.49
N LEU A 13 -10.69 -3.14 19.73
CA LEU A 13 -11.61 -2.11 19.22
C LEU A 13 -12.43 -2.57 18.00
N GLY A 14 -12.11 -3.73 17.42
CA GLY A 14 -12.78 -4.22 16.21
C GLY A 14 -12.31 -3.56 14.90
N GLU A 15 -11.23 -2.78 14.94
CA GLU A 15 -10.73 -1.98 13.82
C GLU A 15 -9.82 -2.77 12.86
N LEU A 16 -9.37 -3.96 13.26
CA LEU A 16 -8.57 -4.81 12.40
C LEU A 16 -9.47 -5.69 11.53
N GLY A 17 -9.70 -5.26 10.31
CA GLY A 17 -10.46 -5.96 9.30
C GLY A 17 -9.66 -7.00 8.52
N ASP A 18 -10.24 -7.51 7.44
CA ASP A 18 -9.53 -8.30 6.45
C ASP A 18 -8.61 -7.42 5.57
N THR A 19 -7.94 -8.02 4.58
CA THR A 19 -7.00 -7.28 3.71
C THR A 19 -7.69 -6.20 2.89
N ALA A 20 -8.90 -6.45 2.38
CA ALA A 20 -9.64 -5.47 1.58
C ALA A 20 -10.13 -4.31 2.44
N GLU A 21 -10.71 -4.60 3.61
CA GLU A 21 -11.15 -3.58 4.58
C GLU A 21 -9.98 -2.71 5.05
N ASN A 22 -8.84 -3.32 5.39
CA ASN A 22 -7.68 -2.57 5.84
C ASN A 22 -7.07 -1.68 4.73
N LEU A 23 -7.08 -2.13 3.47
CA LEU A 23 -6.66 -1.31 2.32
C LEU A 23 -7.63 -0.16 2.05
N LEU A 24 -8.93 -0.39 2.21
CA LEU A 24 -9.93 0.67 2.10
C LEU A 24 -9.74 1.73 3.19
N HIS A 25 -9.64 1.33 4.45
CA HIS A 25 -9.40 2.26 5.56
C HIS A 25 -8.11 3.07 5.38
N ALA A 26 -7.03 2.43 4.91
CA ALA A 26 -5.80 3.14 4.60
C ALA A 26 -6.01 4.19 3.49
N ALA A 27 -6.69 3.83 2.39
CA ALA A 27 -7.00 4.76 1.31
C ALA A 27 -7.87 5.94 1.76
N GLU A 28 -8.87 5.70 2.62
CA GLU A 28 -9.73 6.74 3.20
C GLU A 28 -8.97 7.67 4.15
N GLY A 29 -8.04 7.14 4.93
CA GLY A 29 -7.15 7.92 5.78
C GLY A 29 -6.30 8.89 4.94
N GLU A 30 -5.57 8.39 3.97
CA GLU A 30 -4.77 9.21 3.04
C GLU A 30 -5.62 10.27 2.32
N ASN A 31 -6.85 9.89 1.90
CA ASN A 31 -7.78 10.84 1.28
C ASN A 31 -8.13 12.00 2.22
N ALA A 32 -8.45 11.74 3.48
CA ALA A 32 -8.73 12.77 4.47
C ALA A 32 -7.50 13.65 4.73
N GLU A 33 -6.30 13.08 4.72
CA GLU A 33 -5.06 13.81 4.92
C GLU A 33 -4.80 14.83 3.81
N TRP A 34 -4.88 14.44 2.54
CA TRP A 34 -4.54 15.35 1.45
C TRP A 34 -5.69 16.29 1.04
N THR A 35 -6.96 15.89 1.25
CA THR A 35 -8.11 16.74 0.87
C THR A 35 -8.49 17.76 1.93
N ASP A 36 -8.22 17.50 3.22
CA ASP A 36 -8.62 18.36 4.34
C ASP A 36 -7.45 18.74 5.24
N MET A 37 -6.79 17.78 5.87
CA MET A 37 -5.85 18.03 6.96
C MET A 37 -4.67 18.91 6.52
N TYR A 38 -3.92 18.47 5.50
CA TYR A 38 -2.73 19.20 5.03
C TYR A 38 -3.10 20.48 4.28
N ASP A 39 -4.23 20.53 3.57
CA ASP A 39 -4.71 21.75 2.93
C ASP A 39 -5.03 22.85 3.98
N ARG A 40 -5.71 22.46 5.06
CA ARG A 40 -5.99 23.37 6.18
C ARG A 40 -4.72 23.82 6.88
N MET A 41 -3.81 22.89 7.20
CA MET A 41 -2.53 23.21 7.85
C MET A 41 -1.68 24.16 6.99
N ALA A 42 -1.66 23.97 5.67
CA ALA A 42 -0.92 24.86 4.77
C ALA A 42 -1.49 26.27 4.76
N ARG A 43 -2.81 26.41 4.74
CA ARG A 43 -3.47 27.74 4.81
C ARG A 43 -3.19 28.44 6.15
N GLU A 44 -3.36 27.73 7.25
CA GLU A 44 -3.09 28.26 8.61
C GLU A 44 -1.63 28.69 8.75
N ALA A 45 -0.68 27.89 8.24
CA ALA A 45 0.74 28.25 8.24
C ALA A 45 1.04 29.51 7.40
N ASP A 46 0.40 29.67 6.24
CA ASP A 46 0.54 30.89 5.44
C ASP A 46 -0.02 32.12 6.17
N GLU A 47 -1.19 32.00 6.80
CA GLU A 47 -1.82 33.08 7.56
C GLU A 47 -0.97 33.53 8.75
N GLU A 48 -0.25 32.59 9.38
CA GLU A 48 0.68 32.86 10.48
C GLU A 48 2.08 33.32 10.00
N GLY A 49 2.34 33.36 8.69
CA GLY A 49 3.60 33.80 8.10
C GLY A 49 4.66 32.71 7.97
N PHE A 50 4.33 31.43 8.18
CA PHE A 50 5.22 30.29 8.02
C PHE A 50 5.17 29.70 6.59
N HIS A 51 5.50 30.52 5.59
CA HIS A 51 5.34 30.16 4.17
C HIS A 51 6.14 28.92 3.75
N GLU A 52 7.35 28.73 4.24
CA GLU A 52 8.15 27.53 3.95
C GLU A 52 7.48 26.25 4.49
N LEU A 53 6.88 26.33 5.68
CA LEU A 53 6.14 25.23 6.26
C LEU A 53 4.84 24.94 5.48
N ALA A 54 4.16 25.99 5.02
CA ALA A 54 2.98 25.84 4.17
C ALA A 54 3.29 25.07 2.86
N GLU A 55 4.44 25.41 2.23
CA GLU A 55 4.90 24.68 1.05
C GLU A 55 5.24 23.20 1.37
N GLN A 56 5.82 22.93 2.52
CA GLN A 56 6.08 21.56 2.97
C GLN A 56 4.78 20.77 3.16
N PHE A 57 3.75 21.35 3.79
CA PHE A 57 2.44 20.72 3.94
C PHE A 57 1.80 20.41 2.59
N ARG A 58 1.87 21.32 1.61
CA ARG A 58 1.39 21.06 0.23
C ARG A 58 2.18 19.93 -0.45
N GLY A 59 3.49 19.89 -0.23
CA GLY A 59 4.35 18.83 -0.73
C GLY A 59 3.96 17.46 -0.16
N VAL A 60 3.70 17.39 1.15
CA VAL A 60 3.25 16.16 1.80
C VAL A 60 1.86 15.76 1.31
N ALA A 61 0.91 16.70 1.20
CA ALA A 61 -0.42 16.42 0.65
C ALA A 61 -0.36 15.74 -0.73
N ALA A 62 0.57 16.16 -1.60
CA ALA A 62 0.76 15.52 -2.91
C ALA A 62 1.29 14.08 -2.79
N ILE A 63 2.08 13.78 -1.76
CA ILE A 63 2.56 12.43 -1.48
C ILE A 63 1.42 11.56 -0.97
N GLU A 64 0.59 12.04 -0.04
CA GLU A 64 -0.54 11.28 0.52
C GLU A 64 -1.60 10.96 -0.55
N LYS A 65 -1.77 11.86 -1.53
CA LYS A 65 -2.58 11.56 -2.72
C LYS A 65 -2.04 10.36 -3.51
N ALA A 66 -0.73 10.28 -3.71
CA ALA A 66 -0.10 9.15 -4.38
C ALA A 66 -0.19 7.86 -3.55
N HIS A 67 -0.15 7.95 -2.21
CA HIS A 67 -0.38 6.83 -1.31
C HIS A 67 -1.83 6.32 -1.42
N GLU A 68 -2.83 7.20 -1.43
CA GLU A 68 -4.23 6.82 -1.66
C GLU A 68 -4.39 6.06 -2.98
N GLU A 69 -3.87 6.60 -4.08
CA GLU A 69 -3.94 5.95 -5.40
C GLU A 69 -3.32 4.54 -5.37
N ARG A 70 -2.20 4.38 -4.65
CA ARG A 70 -1.55 3.09 -4.46
C ARG A 70 -2.42 2.12 -3.68
N TYR A 71 -2.99 2.53 -2.53
CA TYR A 71 -3.88 1.67 -1.74
C TYR A 71 -5.13 1.25 -2.51
N ARG A 72 -5.76 2.18 -3.26
CA ARG A 72 -6.91 1.85 -4.12
C ARG A 72 -6.54 0.87 -5.24
N LYS A 73 -5.34 0.98 -5.80
CA LYS A 73 -4.85 0.02 -6.79
C LYS A 73 -4.63 -1.36 -6.19
N LEU A 74 -4.07 -1.44 -4.99
CA LEU A 74 -3.90 -2.69 -4.26
C LEU A 74 -5.25 -3.33 -3.90
N LEU A 75 -6.20 -2.53 -3.43
CA LEU A 75 -7.57 -2.97 -3.16
C LEU A 75 -8.23 -3.57 -4.41
N SER A 76 -8.17 -2.86 -5.53
CA SER A 76 -8.69 -3.35 -6.81
C SER A 76 -8.07 -4.68 -7.22
N ASN A 77 -6.76 -4.89 -7.00
CA ASN A 77 -6.11 -6.17 -7.27
C ASN A 77 -6.62 -7.30 -6.36
N VAL A 78 -6.90 -7.00 -5.08
CA VAL A 78 -7.46 -7.98 -4.14
C VAL A 78 -8.88 -8.37 -4.55
N GLU A 79 -9.75 -7.40 -4.79
CA GLU A 79 -11.15 -7.60 -5.19
C GLU A 79 -11.28 -8.36 -6.52
N ALA A 80 -10.41 -8.06 -7.50
CA ALA A 80 -10.36 -8.74 -8.78
C ALA A 80 -9.61 -10.07 -8.76
N MET A 81 -9.11 -10.53 -7.60
CA MET A 81 -8.25 -11.71 -7.44
C MET A 81 -6.99 -11.67 -8.33
N GLN A 82 -6.46 -10.47 -8.58
CA GLN A 82 -5.32 -10.22 -9.47
C GLN A 82 -3.98 -10.05 -8.76
N VAL A 83 -3.90 -10.40 -7.48
CA VAL A 83 -2.63 -10.31 -6.73
C VAL A 83 -1.59 -11.27 -7.31
N PHE A 84 -1.96 -12.53 -7.54
CA PHE A 84 -1.09 -13.58 -8.06
C PHE A 84 -1.45 -14.04 -9.48
N GLU A 85 -2.36 -13.33 -10.13
CA GLU A 85 -2.77 -13.56 -11.52
C GLU A 85 -2.95 -12.22 -12.23
N LYS A 86 -2.50 -12.13 -13.49
CA LYS A 86 -2.59 -10.91 -14.31
C LYS A 86 -3.26 -11.23 -15.64
N SER A 87 -3.87 -10.24 -16.26
CA SER A 87 -4.50 -10.37 -17.59
C SER A 87 -3.50 -10.67 -18.72
N GLY A 88 -2.23 -10.35 -18.50
CA GLY A 88 -1.14 -10.57 -19.45
C GLY A 88 -0.01 -11.38 -18.85
N VAL A 89 0.84 -11.91 -19.73
CA VAL A 89 2.08 -12.60 -19.33
C VAL A 89 3.00 -11.62 -18.62
N THR A 90 3.49 -12.01 -17.45
CA THR A 90 4.42 -11.22 -16.64
C THR A 90 5.50 -12.12 -16.05
N MET A 91 6.55 -11.51 -15.54
CA MET A 91 7.62 -12.21 -14.83
C MET A 91 7.34 -12.16 -13.34
N TRP A 92 7.24 -13.33 -12.73
CA TRP A 92 7.07 -13.52 -11.29
C TRP A 92 8.40 -13.87 -10.65
N GLU A 93 8.68 -13.30 -9.50
CA GLU A 93 9.88 -13.59 -8.71
C GLU A 93 9.50 -14.10 -7.33
N CYS A 94 10.13 -15.20 -6.92
CA CYS A 94 10.02 -15.69 -5.55
C CYS A 94 10.91 -14.87 -4.63
N ARG A 95 10.33 -14.05 -3.76
CA ARG A 95 11.04 -13.18 -2.81
C ARG A 95 11.95 -13.93 -1.83
N ASN A 96 11.74 -15.26 -1.67
CA ASN A 96 12.58 -16.06 -0.79
C ASN A 96 13.87 -16.53 -1.46
N CYS A 97 13.82 -16.99 -2.71
CA CYS A 97 14.98 -17.62 -3.36
C CYS A 97 15.38 -17.00 -4.72
N GLY A 98 14.65 -15.99 -5.21
CA GLY A 98 14.93 -15.35 -6.49
C GLY A 98 14.51 -16.15 -7.72
N HIS A 99 13.79 -17.29 -7.57
CA HIS A 99 13.35 -18.09 -8.71
C HIS A 99 12.38 -17.28 -9.58
N LEU A 100 12.65 -17.24 -10.90
CA LEU A 100 11.85 -16.50 -11.88
C LEU A 100 10.93 -17.45 -12.67
N VAL A 101 9.69 -17.00 -12.87
CA VAL A 101 8.69 -17.72 -13.68
C VAL A 101 7.98 -16.71 -14.59
N VAL A 102 7.81 -17.07 -15.86
CA VAL A 102 7.06 -16.26 -16.83
C VAL A 102 5.69 -16.89 -17.03
N GLY A 103 4.63 -16.12 -16.90
CA GLY A 103 3.25 -16.57 -17.07
C GLY A 103 2.22 -15.55 -16.62
N THR A 104 0.95 -15.86 -16.80
CA THR A 104 -0.15 -15.02 -16.32
C THR A 104 -0.41 -15.19 -14.83
N LYS A 105 0.06 -16.29 -14.22
CA LYS A 105 -0.18 -16.65 -12.81
C LYS A 105 1.10 -17.09 -12.12
N ALA A 106 1.28 -16.64 -10.90
CA ALA A 106 2.34 -17.12 -10.02
C ALA A 106 2.08 -18.57 -9.60
N PRO A 107 3.12 -19.42 -9.51
CA PRO A 107 2.96 -20.79 -9.01
C PRO A 107 2.38 -20.84 -7.60
N GLU A 108 1.54 -21.84 -7.31
CA GLU A 108 1.00 -22.05 -5.95
C GLU A 108 2.09 -22.38 -4.94
N VAL A 109 3.14 -23.06 -5.42
CA VAL A 109 4.32 -23.42 -4.61
C VAL A 109 5.56 -23.20 -5.46
N CYS A 110 6.57 -22.54 -4.91
CA CYS A 110 7.85 -22.36 -5.58
C CYS A 110 8.51 -23.73 -5.85
N PRO A 111 8.84 -24.05 -7.12
CA PRO A 111 9.43 -25.36 -7.44
C PRO A 111 10.82 -25.57 -6.85
N VAL A 112 11.53 -24.48 -6.52
CA VAL A 112 12.90 -24.52 -5.99
C VAL A 112 12.90 -24.59 -4.46
N CYS A 113 12.31 -23.61 -3.77
CA CYS A 113 12.42 -23.50 -2.31
C CYS A 113 11.17 -23.95 -1.53
N LYS A 114 10.12 -24.41 -2.25
CA LYS A 114 8.87 -24.94 -1.68
C LYS A 114 8.06 -23.94 -0.84
N HIS A 115 8.35 -22.64 -0.92
CA HIS A 115 7.53 -21.61 -0.29
C HIS A 115 6.22 -21.41 -1.06
N PRO A 116 5.13 -21.05 -0.37
CA PRO A 116 3.81 -20.87 -0.99
C PRO A 116 3.75 -19.64 -1.91
N GLN A 117 2.69 -19.57 -2.72
CA GLN A 117 2.42 -18.49 -3.68
C GLN A 117 2.56 -17.08 -3.09
N ALA A 118 2.23 -16.91 -1.80
CA ALA A 118 2.37 -15.63 -1.09
C ALA A 118 3.81 -15.05 -1.09
N PHE A 119 4.81 -15.86 -1.44
CA PHE A 119 6.20 -15.39 -1.61
C PHE A 119 6.50 -14.89 -3.02
N PHE A 120 5.58 -15.00 -3.97
CA PHE A 120 5.78 -14.43 -5.30
C PHE A 120 5.31 -12.99 -5.38
N GLU A 121 6.01 -12.23 -6.20
CA GLU A 121 5.62 -10.89 -6.62
C GLU A 121 5.90 -10.70 -8.12
N VAL A 122 5.30 -9.70 -8.72
CA VAL A 122 5.70 -9.26 -10.07
C VAL A 122 7.10 -8.68 -9.96
N ARG A 123 8.03 -9.21 -10.76
CA ARG A 123 9.41 -8.73 -10.74
C ARG A 123 9.48 -7.24 -11.07
N ALA A 124 10.14 -6.47 -10.21
CA ALA A 124 10.50 -5.08 -10.44
C ALA A 124 11.94 -5.00 -10.96
N GLU A 125 12.13 -4.27 -12.06
CA GLU A 125 13.46 -3.94 -12.61
C GLU A 125 13.64 -2.42 -12.50
N ASN A 126 14.31 -1.99 -11.45
CA ASN A 126 14.51 -0.56 -11.12
C ASN A 126 15.99 -0.17 -11.01
N TYR A 127 16.86 -0.90 -11.71
CA TYR A 127 18.31 -0.71 -11.77
C TYR A 127 18.79 -0.40 -13.17
#